data_2cef279160455ebec7c4a1ac07581292
#
_entry.id   2cef279160455ebec7c4a1ac07581292
#
_cell.length_a   1.000
_cell.length_b   1.000
_cell.length_c   1.000
_cell.angle_alpha   90.00
_cell.angle_beta   90.00
_cell.angle_gamma   90.00
#
_symmetry.space_group_name_H-M   'P 1'
#
loop_
_entity.id
_entity.type
_entity.pdbx_description
1 polymer ?
#
loop_
_entity_poly.entity_id
_entity_poly.type
_entity_poly.pdbx_seq_one_letter_code
_entity_poly.pdbx_strand_id
1 'polypeptide(L)'
;MTLQEEILLFSHREIKAKDVFYIKEISKPQAYEFVTKYHYLGDAKFFCEQAFGLFAIHGDQLLGVSTFSQPQGISALKGWFGLTNQDKCVYELSRLCMSPVLNRTNATSFLLGGSIKELKKQGKIRAVITLADSNRHVGSIYQVCNFKYYGLTDSKTDFFSADGKVNPRGSTKEVHGVWLPRTRKHRYAYIIDNHLICKYKEEPKPTIDSTLKLSCCNGTGKVYDNRFDEWYTCPRCNGKLERLEDFGV
;
A
#
# COMPACT_ATOMS: atom_id res chain seq x y z
N MET A 1 30.71 17.04 1.15
CA MET A 1 29.89 16.17 0.26
C MET A 1 28.48 16.71 0.27
N THR A 2 27.87 16.91 -0.87
CA THR A 2 26.48 17.35 -0.98
C THR A 2 25.54 16.16 -0.82
N LEU A 3 24.29 16.41 -0.48
CA LEU A 3 23.28 15.35 -0.39
C LEU A 3 23.14 14.56 -1.73
N GLN A 4 23.29 15.23 -2.87
CA GLN A 4 23.24 14.58 -4.18
C GLN A 4 24.39 13.60 -4.38
N GLU A 5 25.61 13.97 -3.98
CA GLU A 5 26.79 13.09 -4.02
C GLU A 5 26.59 11.88 -3.10
N GLU A 6 26.07 12.08 -1.89
CA GLU A 6 25.77 11.00 -0.95
C GLU A 6 24.72 10.02 -1.50
N ILE A 7 23.63 10.53 -2.09
CA ILE A 7 22.61 9.71 -2.72
C ILE A 7 23.19 8.92 -3.90
N LEU A 8 24.07 9.52 -4.67
CA LEU A 8 24.75 8.84 -5.78
C LEU A 8 25.63 7.68 -5.30
N LEU A 9 26.50 7.91 -4.32
CA LEU A 9 27.35 6.87 -3.71
C LEU A 9 26.49 5.76 -3.07
N PHE A 10 25.42 6.15 -2.42
CA PHE A 10 24.46 5.20 -1.85
C PHE A 10 23.77 4.35 -2.93
N SER A 11 23.36 4.95 -4.03
CA SER A 11 22.74 4.23 -5.16
C SER A 11 23.68 3.22 -5.79
N HIS A 12 24.97 3.50 -5.81
CA HIS A 12 26.04 2.60 -6.27
C HIS A 12 26.51 1.60 -5.21
N ARG A 13 25.90 1.63 -4.00
CA ARG A 13 26.22 0.76 -2.86
C ARG A 13 27.63 0.95 -2.28
N GLU A 14 28.25 2.09 -2.52
CA GLU A 14 29.57 2.43 -2.00
C GLU A 14 29.54 2.82 -0.53
N ILE A 15 28.38 3.34 -0.07
CA ILE A 15 28.13 3.67 1.33
C ILE A 15 26.84 3.02 1.84
N LYS A 16 26.71 2.84 3.14
CA LYS A 16 25.55 2.19 3.76
C LYS A 16 24.45 3.19 4.05
N ALA A 17 23.17 2.72 4.01
CA ALA A 17 22.02 3.57 4.32
C ALA A 17 22.14 4.29 5.67
N LYS A 18 22.68 3.65 6.70
CA LYS A 18 22.86 4.21 8.04
C LYS A 18 23.89 5.34 8.10
N ASP A 19 24.76 5.46 7.10
CA ASP A 19 25.79 6.48 7.03
C ASP A 19 25.29 7.74 6.30
N VAL A 20 24.12 7.64 5.63
CA VAL A 20 23.47 8.71 4.87
C VAL A 20 22.16 9.14 5.47
N PHE A 21 21.43 8.19 6.09
CA PHE A 21 20.06 8.39 6.55
C PHE A 21 19.86 7.99 8.00
N TYR A 22 18.93 8.67 8.64
CA TYR A 22 18.37 8.26 9.93
C TYR A 22 16.85 8.30 9.92
N ILE A 23 16.24 7.63 10.91
CA ILE A 23 14.80 7.50 11.04
C ILE A 23 14.38 8.10 12.36
N LYS A 24 13.36 8.93 12.35
CA LYS A 24 12.71 9.45 13.56
C LYS A 24 11.20 9.50 13.40
N GLU A 25 10.48 9.49 14.51
CA GLU A 25 9.05 9.75 14.53
C GLU A 25 8.78 11.18 14.07
N ILE A 26 7.72 11.37 13.28
CA ILE A 26 7.30 12.67 12.75
C ILE A 26 5.84 12.94 13.09
N SER A 27 5.46 14.21 13.04
CA SER A 27 4.09 14.63 13.24
C SER A 27 3.17 14.17 12.11
N LYS A 28 1.89 13.96 12.42
CA LYS A 28 0.87 13.61 11.41
C LYS A 28 0.78 14.66 10.29
N PRO A 29 0.77 15.97 10.55
CA PRO A 29 0.79 16.99 9.49
C PRO A 29 1.97 16.84 8.53
N GLN A 30 3.19 16.64 9.05
CA GLN A 30 4.37 16.40 8.20
C GLN A 30 4.21 15.15 7.32
N ALA A 31 3.66 14.07 7.89
CA ALA A 31 3.40 12.84 7.14
C ALA A 31 2.36 13.05 6.04
N TYR A 32 1.28 13.80 6.33
CA TYR A 32 0.23 14.12 5.34
C TYR A 32 0.78 14.98 4.20
N GLU A 33 1.52 16.03 4.50
CA GLU A 33 2.15 16.88 3.49
C GLU A 33 3.05 16.08 2.54
N PHE A 34 3.92 15.25 3.10
CA PHE A 34 4.84 14.43 2.30
C PHE A 34 4.10 13.41 1.43
N VAL A 35 3.14 12.70 2.00
CA VAL A 35 2.36 11.69 1.28
C VAL A 35 1.52 12.31 0.18
N THR A 36 0.86 13.45 0.44
CA THR A 36 0.08 14.18 -0.58
C THR A 36 0.96 14.60 -1.76
N LYS A 37 2.20 15.02 -1.49
CA LYS A 37 3.14 15.47 -2.52
C LYS A 37 3.70 14.32 -3.38
N TYR A 38 3.99 13.18 -2.80
CA TYR A 38 4.79 12.14 -3.47
C TYR A 38 4.09 10.81 -3.69
N HIS A 39 2.99 10.53 -2.99
CA HIS A 39 2.32 9.24 -3.14
C HIS A 39 1.39 9.24 -4.36
N TYR A 40 1.37 8.14 -5.09
CA TYR A 40 0.55 7.98 -6.32
C TYR A 40 -0.96 8.15 -6.13
N LEU A 41 -1.47 8.04 -4.91
CA LEU A 41 -2.87 8.33 -4.57
C LEU A 41 -3.10 9.82 -4.27
N GLY A 42 -2.07 10.65 -4.28
CA GLY A 42 -2.16 12.09 -4.02
C GLY A 42 -2.85 12.41 -2.70
N ASP A 43 -3.91 13.19 -2.76
CA ASP A 43 -4.69 13.68 -1.62
C ASP A 43 -5.68 12.66 -1.04
N ALA A 44 -5.64 11.39 -1.49
CA ALA A 44 -6.51 10.36 -0.95
C ALA A 44 -6.37 10.25 0.57
N LYS A 45 -7.47 10.44 1.26
CA LYS A 45 -7.53 10.36 2.74
C LYS A 45 -7.01 9.01 3.22
N PHE A 46 -6.20 9.05 4.27
CA PHE A 46 -5.71 7.86 4.95
C PHE A 46 -5.69 8.10 6.47
N PHE A 47 -5.70 7.00 7.22
CA PHE A 47 -5.59 7.08 8.67
C PHE A 47 -4.11 7.00 9.07
N CYS A 48 -3.72 7.84 10.01
CA CYS A 48 -2.37 7.89 10.55
C CYS A 48 -2.45 8.09 12.08
N GLU A 49 -1.99 7.11 12.83
CA GLU A 49 -1.81 7.23 14.28
C GLU A 49 -0.36 7.52 14.63
N GLN A 50 0.56 6.87 13.93
CA GLN A 50 1.99 7.04 14.08
C GLN A 50 2.67 7.11 12.71
N ALA A 51 3.69 7.92 12.59
CA ALA A 51 4.47 8.08 11.37
C ALA A 51 5.96 8.18 11.66
N PHE A 52 6.77 7.62 10.76
CA PHE A 52 8.22 7.73 10.79
C PHE A 52 8.72 8.35 9.49
N GLY A 53 9.67 9.25 9.61
CA GLY A 53 10.35 9.88 8.50
C GLY A 53 11.76 9.34 8.32
N LEU A 54 12.17 9.21 7.07
CA LEU A 54 13.55 9.00 6.66
C LEU A 54 14.18 10.37 6.36
N PHE A 55 15.24 10.71 7.04
CA PHE A 55 15.93 11.98 6.88
C PHE A 55 17.36 11.77 6.39
N ALA A 56 17.82 12.66 5.55
CA ALA A 56 19.25 12.77 5.26
C ALA A 56 20.00 13.24 6.51
N ILE A 57 21.17 12.65 6.81
CA ILE A 57 22.01 13.09 7.93
C ILE A 57 22.50 14.50 7.68
N HIS A 58 22.92 14.81 6.47
CA HIS A 58 23.29 16.16 6.08
C HIS A 58 22.05 16.92 5.59
N GLY A 59 21.77 18.06 6.23
CA GLY A 59 20.68 18.96 5.86
C GLY A 59 19.31 18.60 6.43
N ASP A 60 19.16 17.52 7.19
CA ASP A 60 17.90 17.10 7.88
C ASP A 60 16.68 17.09 6.95
N GLN A 61 16.90 16.76 5.66
CA GLN A 61 15.83 16.73 4.66
C GLN A 61 15.00 15.45 4.78
N LEU A 62 13.67 15.58 4.85
CA LEU A 62 12.72 14.47 4.83
C LEU A 62 12.63 13.88 3.42
N LEU A 63 12.98 12.60 3.27
CA LEU A 63 13.09 11.89 2.00
C LEU A 63 12.17 10.67 1.87
N GLY A 64 11.53 10.26 2.95
CA GLY A 64 10.58 9.15 2.94
C GLY A 64 9.70 9.14 4.18
N VAL A 65 8.51 8.57 4.05
CA VAL A 65 7.53 8.47 5.14
C VAL A 65 6.87 7.10 5.15
N SER A 66 6.76 6.52 6.33
CA SER A 66 5.90 5.35 6.61
C SER A 66 4.85 5.73 7.64
N THR A 67 3.58 5.40 7.39
CA THR A 67 2.48 5.72 8.31
C THR A 67 1.75 4.47 8.75
N PHE A 68 1.38 4.46 10.02
CA PHE A 68 0.74 3.34 10.69
C PHE A 68 -0.55 3.79 11.35
N SER A 69 -1.57 2.94 11.32
CA SER A 69 -2.86 3.16 11.99
C SER A 69 -3.48 1.85 12.43
N GLN A 70 -4.53 1.91 13.24
CA GLN A 70 -5.37 0.73 13.45
C GLN A 70 -5.96 0.26 12.11
N PRO A 71 -6.03 -1.06 11.86
CA PRO A 71 -6.61 -1.60 10.64
C PRO A 71 -8.04 -1.10 10.42
N GLN A 72 -8.31 -0.66 9.21
CA GLN A 72 -9.61 -0.13 8.84
C GLN A 72 -10.59 -1.26 8.52
N GLY A 73 -11.66 -1.31 9.26
CA GLY A 73 -12.71 -2.32 9.13
C GLY A 73 -12.81 -3.25 10.34
N ILE A 74 -13.99 -3.29 10.90
CA ILE A 74 -14.32 -4.05 12.11
C ILE A 74 -13.97 -5.54 11.99
N SER A 75 -14.04 -6.11 10.79
CA SER A 75 -13.76 -7.51 10.53
C SER A 75 -12.28 -7.81 10.23
N ALA A 76 -11.43 -6.80 10.02
CA ALA A 76 -10.05 -7.01 9.61
C ALA A 76 -9.26 -7.77 10.68
N LEU A 77 -9.21 -7.28 11.91
CA LEU A 77 -8.50 -7.94 13.03
C LEU A 77 -9.06 -9.32 13.35
N LYS A 78 -10.39 -9.48 13.28
CA LYS A 78 -11.05 -10.77 13.46
C LYS A 78 -10.61 -11.79 12.39
N GLY A 79 -10.51 -11.35 11.15
CA GLY A 79 -10.07 -12.18 10.02
C GLY A 79 -8.59 -12.56 10.12
N TRP A 80 -7.72 -11.62 10.48
CA TRP A 80 -6.29 -11.83 10.58
C TRP A 80 -5.90 -12.68 11.79
N PHE A 81 -6.38 -12.31 12.98
CA PHE A 81 -5.85 -12.84 14.25
C PHE A 81 -6.95 -13.29 15.22
N GLY A 82 -8.21 -13.15 14.88
CA GLY A 82 -9.32 -13.41 15.82
C GLY A 82 -9.49 -12.35 16.89
N LEU A 83 -8.83 -11.22 16.74
CA LEU A 83 -8.85 -10.10 17.66
C LEU A 83 -10.06 -9.20 17.41
N THR A 84 -10.34 -8.33 18.36
CA THR A 84 -11.34 -7.27 18.27
C THR A 84 -10.66 -5.91 18.04
N ASN A 85 -11.42 -4.89 17.68
CA ASN A 85 -10.90 -3.53 17.54
C ASN A 85 -10.45 -2.90 18.87
N GLN A 86 -10.80 -3.51 20.00
CA GLN A 86 -10.38 -3.05 21.32
C GLN A 86 -8.94 -3.45 21.66
N ASP A 87 -8.42 -4.49 20.99
CA ASP A 87 -7.09 -5.04 21.28
C ASP A 87 -5.94 -4.09 20.93
N LYS A 88 -6.12 -3.16 19.98
CA LYS A 88 -5.18 -2.09 19.58
C LYS A 88 -3.70 -2.48 19.47
N CYS A 89 -3.43 -3.77 19.34
CA CYS A 89 -2.07 -4.30 19.32
C CYS A 89 -1.55 -4.65 17.90
N VAL A 90 -2.32 -4.35 16.87
CA VAL A 90 -1.95 -4.56 15.47
C VAL A 90 -2.06 -3.26 14.72
N TYR A 91 -1.01 -2.90 14.00
CA TYR A 91 -1.04 -1.78 13.07
C TYR A 91 -1.17 -2.21 11.62
N GLU A 92 -1.83 -1.40 10.81
CA GLU A 92 -1.77 -1.45 9.36
C GLU A 92 -0.75 -0.41 8.88
N LEU A 93 0.20 -0.82 8.04
CA LEU A 93 1.05 0.12 7.29
C LEU A 93 0.16 0.78 6.23
N SER A 94 -0.32 1.98 6.55
CA SER A 94 -1.31 2.71 5.75
C SER A 94 -0.71 3.33 4.50
N ARG A 95 0.52 3.87 4.62
CA ARG A 95 1.28 4.45 3.50
C ARG A 95 2.78 4.20 3.69
N LEU A 96 3.44 3.96 2.58
CA LEU A 96 4.90 3.94 2.46
C LEU A 96 5.25 4.74 1.21
N CYS A 97 5.92 5.87 1.41
CA CYS A 97 6.13 6.86 0.36
C CYS A 97 7.57 7.36 0.41
N MET A 98 8.22 7.46 -0.76
CA MET A 98 9.59 7.93 -0.89
C MET A 98 9.67 9.12 -1.83
N SER A 99 10.62 10.01 -1.60
CA SER A 99 11.01 11.02 -2.58
C SER A 99 11.55 10.34 -3.84
N PRO A 100 11.20 10.82 -5.04
CA PRO A 100 11.69 10.24 -6.31
C PRO A 100 13.23 10.18 -6.42
N VAL A 101 13.95 11.04 -5.71
CA VAL A 101 15.42 11.04 -5.70
C VAL A 101 16.04 9.74 -5.17
N LEU A 102 15.26 8.94 -4.41
CA LEU A 102 15.66 7.67 -3.85
C LEU A 102 15.17 6.46 -4.67
N ASN A 103 14.62 6.68 -5.87
CA ASN A 103 14.19 5.59 -6.74
C ASN A 103 15.34 4.62 -7.02
N ARG A 104 15.02 3.33 -7.10
CA ARG A 104 15.96 2.23 -7.36
C ARG A 104 17.05 2.03 -6.29
N THR A 105 16.86 2.59 -5.09
CA THR A 105 17.73 2.36 -3.95
C THR A 105 17.07 1.44 -2.91
N ASN A 106 17.84 0.97 -1.93
CA ASN A 106 17.30 0.21 -0.80
C ASN A 106 16.83 1.08 0.38
N ALA A 107 16.70 2.40 0.18
CA ALA A 107 16.25 3.35 1.21
C ALA A 107 14.85 3.01 1.75
N THR A 108 13.95 2.50 0.89
CA THR A 108 12.59 2.10 1.31
C THR A 108 12.63 0.96 2.31
N SER A 109 13.48 -0.05 2.11
CA SER A 109 13.63 -1.16 3.05
C SER A 109 14.29 -0.72 4.36
N PHE A 110 15.22 0.24 4.29
CA PHE A 110 15.83 0.85 5.47
C PHE A 110 14.79 1.60 6.30
N LEU A 111 13.94 2.45 5.67
CA LEU A 111 12.85 3.14 6.34
C LEU A 111 11.87 2.15 6.98
N LEU A 112 11.36 1.19 6.23
CA LEU A 112 10.35 0.25 6.75
C LEU A 112 10.92 -0.61 7.88
N GLY A 113 12.12 -1.15 7.71
CA GLY A 113 12.78 -1.94 8.74
C GLY A 113 13.07 -1.16 10.01
N GLY A 114 13.52 0.10 9.88
CA GLY A 114 13.73 0.99 11.01
C GLY A 114 12.43 1.37 11.72
N SER A 115 11.36 1.67 10.98
CA SER A 115 10.05 1.96 11.56
C SER A 115 9.50 0.78 12.37
N ILE A 116 9.64 -0.44 11.86
CA ILE A 116 9.25 -1.66 12.60
C ILE A 116 10.10 -1.81 13.86
N LYS A 117 11.39 -1.49 13.81
CA LYS A 117 12.27 -1.53 14.98
C LYS A 117 11.82 -0.55 16.06
N GLU A 118 11.40 0.64 15.68
CA GLU A 118 10.86 1.62 16.63
C GLU A 118 9.53 1.17 17.24
N LEU A 119 8.62 0.60 16.43
CA LEU A 119 7.37 0.01 16.94
C LEU A 119 7.63 -1.13 17.92
N LYS A 120 8.62 -2.00 17.64
CA LYS A 120 9.03 -3.06 18.57
C LYS A 120 9.50 -2.52 19.92
N LYS A 121 10.30 -1.46 19.94
CA LYS A 121 10.79 -0.86 21.18
C LYS A 121 9.67 -0.36 22.09
N GLN A 122 8.53 0.05 21.50
CA GLN A 122 7.39 0.51 22.27
C GLN A 122 6.66 -0.62 23.02
N GLY A 123 6.82 -1.87 22.61
CA GLY A 123 6.25 -3.04 23.28
C GLY A 123 4.74 -3.21 23.19
N LYS A 124 4.04 -2.30 22.48
CA LYS A 124 2.57 -2.29 22.39
C LYS A 124 2.04 -3.05 21.17
N ILE A 125 2.79 -3.00 20.06
CA ILE A 125 2.36 -3.57 18.78
C ILE A 125 2.90 -5.00 18.66
N ARG A 126 2.00 -5.93 18.38
CA ARG A 126 2.27 -7.36 18.24
C ARG A 126 2.45 -7.81 16.79
N ALA A 127 1.84 -7.08 15.85
CA ALA A 127 2.00 -7.31 14.42
C ALA A 127 1.78 -6.04 13.61
N VAL A 128 2.37 -6.00 12.40
CA VAL A 128 2.07 -5.00 11.37
C VAL A 128 1.54 -5.73 10.15
N ILE A 129 0.33 -5.38 9.70
CA ILE A 129 -0.25 -5.90 8.47
C ILE A 129 -0.16 -4.86 7.35
N THR A 130 -0.20 -5.31 6.10
CA THR A 130 -0.29 -4.42 4.94
C THR A 130 -0.88 -5.14 3.74
N LEU A 131 -1.37 -4.36 2.80
CA LEU A 131 -2.03 -4.83 1.58
C LEU A 131 -1.35 -4.21 0.35
N ALA A 132 -0.92 -5.06 -0.59
CA ALA A 132 -0.39 -4.63 -1.89
C ALA A 132 -1.42 -4.83 -2.99
N ASP A 133 -1.68 -3.80 -3.78
CA ASP A 133 -2.62 -3.89 -4.90
C ASP A 133 -2.04 -4.78 -6.01
N SER A 134 -2.69 -5.91 -6.29
CA SER A 134 -2.20 -6.91 -7.23
C SER A 134 -2.15 -6.43 -8.69
N ASN A 135 -2.84 -5.34 -9.04
CA ASN A 135 -2.75 -4.72 -10.36
C ASN A 135 -1.51 -3.81 -10.52
N ARG A 136 -0.84 -3.50 -9.42
CA ARG A 136 0.29 -2.56 -9.43
C ARG A 136 1.61 -3.24 -9.10
N HIS A 137 1.62 -4.07 -8.07
CA HIS A 137 2.84 -4.72 -7.61
C HIS A 137 2.54 -5.92 -6.70
N VAL A 138 3.47 -6.83 -6.63
CA VAL A 138 3.40 -8.01 -5.74
C VAL A 138 3.85 -7.73 -4.30
N GLY A 139 4.20 -6.49 -3.96
CA GLY A 139 4.66 -6.14 -2.60
C GLY A 139 6.10 -6.57 -2.31
N SER A 140 7.01 -6.52 -3.29
CA SER A 140 8.41 -6.92 -3.14
C SER A 140 9.10 -6.26 -1.95
N ILE A 141 8.77 -4.99 -1.66
CA ILE A 141 9.32 -4.28 -0.50
C ILE A 141 8.97 -4.97 0.83
N TYR A 142 7.76 -5.51 0.97
CA TYR A 142 7.36 -6.24 2.17
C TYR A 142 8.11 -7.56 2.29
N GLN A 143 8.34 -8.23 1.15
CA GLN A 143 9.07 -9.50 1.10
C GLN A 143 10.53 -9.34 1.57
N VAL A 144 11.22 -8.28 1.13
CA VAL A 144 12.60 -8.00 1.57
C VAL A 144 12.67 -7.50 3.01
N CYS A 145 11.59 -6.93 3.55
CA CYS A 145 11.48 -6.56 4.96
C CYS A 145 10.95 -7.69 5.86
N ASN A 146 11.01 -8.93 5.41
CA ASN A 146 10.63 -10.13 6.17
C ASN A 146 9.15 -10.21 6.58
N PHE A 147 8.26 -9.56 5.85
CA PHE A 147 6.85 -9.83 5.98
C PHE A 147 6.53 -11.21 5.41
N LYS A 148 5.68 -11.95 6.09
CA LYS A 148 5.10 -13.19 5.61
C LYS A 148 3.94 -12.90 4.68
N TYR A 149 3.76 -13.74 3.67
CA TYR A 149 2.68 -13.64 2.71
C TYR A 149 1.53 -14.56 3.06
N TYR A 150 0.30 -14.06 2.95
CA TYR A 150 -0.92 -14.76 3.34
C TYR A 150 -1.99 -14.77 2.24
N GLY A 151 -1.54 -14.86 0.99
CA GLY A 151 -2.42 -14.98 -0.16
C GLY A 151 -3.13 -13.69 -0.56
N LEU A 152 -4.02 -13.81 -1.53
CA LEU A 152 -4.83 -12.72 -2.04
C LEU A 152 -6.11 -12.54 -1.22
N THR A 153 -6.58 -11.29 -1.09
CA THR A 153 -7.92 -11.02 -0.55
C THR A 153 -8.99 -11.69 -1.42
N ASP A 154 -10.18 -11.90 -0.85
CA ASP A 154 -11.31 -12.48 -1.55
C ASP A 154 -11.70 -11.63 -2.77
N SER A 155 -12.23 -12.29 -3.80
CA SER A 155 -12.79 -11.61 -4.95
C SER A 155 -14.06 -10.85 -4.52
N LYS A 156 -14.11 -9.56 -4.85
CA LYS A 156 -15.25 -8.66 -4.58
C LYS A 156 -15.51 -7.80 -5.79
N THR A 157 -16.68 -7.20 -5.84
CA THR A 157 -17.06 -6.20 -6.85
C THR A 157 -17.32 -4.85 -6.21
N ASP A 158 -17.11 -3.79 -6.97
CA ASP A 158 -17.55 -2.44 -6.65
C ASP A 158 -18.53 -1.97 -7.71
N PHE A 159 -19.53 -1.22 -7.30
CA PHE A 159 -20.47 -0.59 -8.21
C PHE A 159 -19.90 0.74 -8.73
N PHE A 160 -19.88 0.89 -10.04
CA PHE A 160 -19.47 2.11 -10.73
C PHE A 160 -20.70 2.70 -11.40
N SER A 161 -21.12 3.87 -10.96
CA SER A 161 -22.18 4.63 -11.61
C SER A 161 -21.72 5.17 -12.97
N ALA A 162 -22.66 5.53 -13.84
CA ALA A 162 -22.38 6.03 -15.18
C ALA A 162 -21.51 7.30 -15.18
N ASP A 163 -21.55 8.10 -14.11
CA ASP A 163 -20.69 9.27 -13.90
C ASP A 163 -19.28 8.92 -13.36
N GLY A 164 -18.94 7.63 -13.28
CA GLY A 164 -17.63 7.13 -12.83
C GLY A 164 -17.43 7.08 -11.32
N LYS A 165 -18.41 7.45 -10.51
CA LYS A 165 -18.28 7.35 -9.05
C LYS A 165 -18.37 5.91 -8.56
N VAL A 166 -17.50 5.54 -7.64
CA VAL A 166 -17.55 4.25 -6.96
C VAL A 166 -18.51 4.33 -5.80
N ASN A 167 -19.55 3.49 -5.79
CA ASN A 167 -20.48 3.37 -4.68
C ASN A 167 -20.50 1.94 -4.10
N PRO A 168 -19.52 1.58 -3.28
CA PRO A 168 -19.37 0.19 -2.80
C PRO A 168 -20.43 -0.24 -1.79
N ARG A 169 -21.20 0.67 -1.21
CA ARG A 169 -22.12 0.38 -0.10
C ARG A 169 -23.50 1.06 -0.23
N GLY A 170 -23.72 1.80 -1.28
CA GLY A 170 -24.99 2.52 -1.48
C GLY A 170 -26.07 1.67 -2.14
N SER A 171 -27.31 2.17 -2.11
CA SER A 171 -28.38 1.62 -2.93
C SER A 171 -28.06 1.90 -4.42
N THR A 172 -28.14 0.86 -5.24
CA THR A 172 -27.88 0.95 -6.70
C THR A 172 -29.15 0.79 -7.50
N LYS A 173 -30.32 0.69 -6.87
CA LYS A 173 -31.59 0.33 -7.55
C LYS A 173 -31.99 1.32 -8.63
N GLU A 174 -31.73 2.60 -8.41
CA GLU A 174 -32.13 3.71 -9.30
C GLU A 174 -30.93 4.41 -9.95
N VAL A 175 -29.72 3.82 -9.81
CA VAL A 175 -28.49 4.42 -10.33
C VAL A 175 -27.99 3.58 -11.49
N HIS A 176 -27.84 4.22 -12.67
CA HIS A 176 -27.24 3.62 -13.84
C HIS A 176 -25.76 3.34 -13.58
N GLY A 177 -25.30 2.17 -13.93
CA GLY A 177 -23.91 1.77 -13.74
C GLY A 177 -23.71 0.26 -13.77
N VAL A 178 -22.49 -0.17 -13.48
CA VAL A 178 -22.09 -1.57 -13.58
C VAL A 178 -21.32 -2.04 -12.35
N TRP A 179 -21.39 -3.33 -12.05
CA TRP A 179 -20.56 -4.00 -11.07
C TRP A 179 -19.28 -4.49 -11.74
N LEU A 180 -18.15 -3.96 -11.32
CA LEU A 180 -16.84 -4.39 -11.82
C LEU A 180 -16.04 -5.11 -10.72
N PRO A 181 -15.23 -6.12 -11.08
CA PRO A 181 -14.36 -6.78 -10.13
C PRO A 181 -13.44 -5.77 -9.43
N ARG A 182 -13.39 -5.84 -8.10
CA ARG A 182 -12.41 -5.09 -7.33
C ARG A 182 -11.05 -5.75 -7.47
N THR A 183 -9.99 -4.95 -7.61
CA THR A 183 -8.63 -5.45 -7.52
C THR A 183 -8.42 -6.18 -6.21
N ARG A 184 -8.00 -7.43 -6.30
CA ARG A 184 -7.57 -8.20 -5.12
C ARG A 184 -6.26 -7.61 -4.60
N LYS A 185 -5.97 -7.88 -3.34
CA LYS A 185 -4.73 -7.38 -2.72
C LYS A 185 -3.94 -8.52 -2.10
N HIS A 186 -2.64 -8.49 -2.29
CA HIS A 186 -1.72 -9.38 -1.60
C HIS A 186 -1.68 -9.02 -0.11
N ARG A 187 -1.91 -10.01 0.76
CA ARG A 187 -1.87 -9.86 2.22
C ARG A 187 -0.46 -10.12 2.73
N TYR A 188 0.06 -9.19 3.49
CA TYR A 188 1.35 -9.33 4.16
C TYR A 188 1.23 -9.01 5.65
N ALA A 189 1.95 -9.75 6.49
CA ALA A 189 2.09 -9.42 7.90
C ALA A 189 3.52 -9.62 8.39
N TYR A 190 3.98 -8.68 9.22
CA TYR A 190 5.18 -8.81 10.03
C TYR A 190 4.76 -9.11 11.46
N ILE A 191 5.04 -10.33 11.92
CA ILE A 191 4.68 -10.78 13.27
C ILE A 191 5.81 -10.39 14.21
N ILE A 192 5.50 -9.54 15.18
CA ILE A 192 6.44 -9.08 16.21
C ILE A 192 6.43 -10.04 17.42
N ASP A 193 5.23 -10.42 17.84
CA ASP A 193 5.00 -11.37 18.92
C ASP A 193 4.66 -12.75 18.36
N ASN A 194 5.54 -13.70 18.52
CA ASN A 194 5.38 -15.06 17.99
C ASN A 194 4.20 -15.84 18.60
N HIS A 195 3.62 -15.39 19.71
CA HIS A 195 2.40 -15.95 20.28
C HIS A 195 1.13 -15.47 19.56
N LEU A 196 1.24 -14.47 18.69
CA LEU A 196 0.11 -14.00 17.87
C LEU A 196 0.01 -14.86 16.61
N ILE A 197 -1.00 -15.73 16.57
CA ILE A 197 -1.20 -16.66 15.45
C ILE A 197 -2.09 -16.01 14.37
N CYS A 198 -1.59 -15.95 13.15
CA CYS A 198 -2.38 -15.55 11.99
C CYS A 198 -3.36 -16.66 11.60
N LYS A 199 -4.63 -16.31 11.34
CA LYS A 199 -5.67 -17.24 10.88
C LYS A 199 -5.56 -17.59 9.39
N TYR A 200 -4.96 -16.73 8.59
CA TYR A 200 -4.67 -17.05 7.20
C TYR A 200 -3.48 -17.98 7.11
N LYS A 201 -3.54 -18.92 6.16
CA LYS A 201 -2.42 -19.80 5.86
C LYS A 201 -1.30 -19.00 5.20
N GLU A 202 -0.07 -19.20 5.66
CA GLU A 202 1.11 -18.67 4.98
C GLU A 202 1.26 -19.35 3.62
N GLU A 203 1.49 -18.56 2.58
CA GLU A 203 1.65 -19.01 1.19
C GLU A 203 3.04 -18.64 0.66
N PRO A 204 3.50 -19.31 -0.42
CA PRO A 204 4.72 -18.90 -1.13
C PRO A 204 4.62 -17.45 -1.60
N LYS A 205 5.70 -16.70 -1.45
CA LYS A 205 5.76 -15.30 -1.87
C LYS A 205 5.53 -15.18 -3.37
N PRO A 206 4.63 -14.26 -3.81
CA PRO A 206 4.38 -14.08 -5.23
C PRO A 206 5.58 -13.44 -5.93
N THR A 207 5.76 -13.78 -7.19
CA THR A 207 6.73 -13.14 -8.11
C THR A 207 6.04 -12.06 -8.94
N ILE A 208 6.82 -11.29 -9.72
CA ILE A 208 6.28 -10.29 -10.64
C ILE A 208 5.30 -10.94 -11.63
N ASP A 209 5.59 -12.16 -12.10
CA ASP A 209 4.75 -12.90 -13.04
C ASP A 209 3.38 -13.31 -12.45
N SER A 210 3.26 -13.31 -11.12
CA SER A 210 2.00 -13.58 -10.42
C SER A 210 1.13 -12.34 -10.19
N THR A 211 1.50 -11.20 -10.75
CA THR A 211 0.69 -9.97 -10.70
C THR A 211 -0.60 -10.17 -11.51
N LEU A 212 -1.74 -10.10 -10.82
CA LEU A 212 -3.04 -10.28 -11.44
C LEU A 212 -3.49 -8.98 -12.11
N LYS A 213 -3.60 -9.03 -13.44
CA LYS A 213 -4.24 -7.95 -14.21
C LYS A 213 -5.73 -8.19 -14.24
N LEU A 214 -6.51 -7.35 -13.60
CA LEU A 214 -7.95 -7.34 -13.74
C LEU A 214 -8.32 -6.56 -15.00
N SER A 215 -8.77 -7.28 -16.02
CA SER A 215 -9.46 -6.66 -17.14
C SER A 215 -10.75 -6.04 -16.62
N CYS A 216 -10.88 -4.73 -16.69
CA CYS A 216 -12.11 -4.04 -16.28
C CYS A 216 -13.23 -4.15 -17.31
N CYS A 217 -12.92 -4.35 -18.56
CA CYS A 217 -13.84 -4.39 -19.70
C CYS A 217 -13.39 -5.34 -20.82
N ASN A 218 -12.55 -6.31 -20.50
CA ASN A 218 -11.93 -7.23 -21.47
C ASN A 218 -11.23 -6.52 -22.65
N GLY A 219 -10.67 -5.34 -22.40
CA GLY A 219 -9.98 -4.55 -23.43
C GLY A 219 -10.89 -3.80 -24.39
N THR A 220 -12.21 -3.83 -24.21
CA THR A 220 -13.17 -3.18 -25.13
C THR A 220 -13.33 -1.67 -24.88
N GLY A 221 -12.90 -1.19 -23.70
CA GLY A 221 -13.16 0.18 -23.26
C GLY A 221 -14.62 0.43 -22.86
N LYS A 222 -15.51 -0.56 -22.99
CA LYS A 222 -16.94 -0.47 -22.71
C LYS A 222 -17.40 -1.56 -21.75
N VAL A 223 -18.44 -1.27 -20.99
CA VAL A 223 -19.12 -2.21 -20.09
C VAL A 223 -20.63 -2.11 -20.29
N TYR A 224 -21.32 -3.23 -20.17
CA TYR A 224 -22.76 -3.31 -20.39
C TYR A 224 -23.50 -3.41 -19.07
N ASP A 225 -24.54 -2.59 -18.88
CA ASP A 225 -25.46 -2.68 -17.75
C ASP A 225 -26.77 -3.36 -18.18
N ASN A 226 -26.88 -4.64 -17.85
CA ASN A 226 -28.03 -5.45 -18.19
C ASN A 226 -29.34 -5.06 -17.50
N ARG A 227 -29.31 -4.16 -16.50
CA ARG A 227 -30.51 -3.67 -15.81
C ARG A 227 -31.23 -2.60 -16.64
N PHE A 228 -30.46 -1.84 -17.44
CA PHE A 228 -30.96 -0.73 -18.24
C PHE A 228 -30.78 -0.96 -19.75
N ASP A 229 -30.20 -2.12 -20.14
CA ASP A 229 -29.90 -2.47 -21.54
C ASP A 229 -29.00 -1.43 -22.24
N GLU A 230 -27.98 -0.94 -21.55
CA GLU A 230 -27.13 0.16 -22.02
C GLU A 230 -25.64 -0.16 -21.95
N TRP A 231 -24.88 0.40 -22.87
CA TRP A 231 -23.42 0.37 -22.91
C TRP A 231 -22.84 1.69 -22.40
N TYR A 232 -21.90 1.58 -21.45
CA TYR A 232 -21.15 2.72 -20.90
C TYR A 232 -19.68 2.63 -21.24
N THR A 233 -19.02 3.79 -21.34
CA THR A 233 -17.56 3.86 -21.30
C THR A 233 -17.09 3.26 -19.97
N CYS A 234 -16.11 2.36 -20.03
CA CYS A 234 -15.61 1.73 -18.82
C CYS A 234 -15.09 2.78 -17.83
N PRO A 235 -15.69 2.94 -16.66
CA PRO A 235 -15.33 4.00 -15.73
C PRO A 235 -13.95 3.80 -15.09
N ARG A 236 -13.37 2.61 -15.21
CA ARG A 236 -12.06 2.28 -14.64
C ARG A 236 -10.92 2.66 -15.58
N CYS A 237 -11.04 2.39 -16.88
CA CYS A 237 -10.04 2.72 -17.88
C CYS A 237 -10.43 3.94 -18.74
N ASN A 238 -11.61 4.51 -18.51
CA ASN A 238 -12.16 5.64 -19.27
C ASN A 238 -12.05 5.44 -20.80
N GLY A 239 -12.31 4.21 -21.24
CA GLY A 239 -12.19 3.82 -22.64
C GLY A 239 -10.76 3.66 -23.17
N LYS A 240 -9.75 3.94 -22.36
CA LYS A 240 -8.35 3.77 -22.75
C LYS A 240 -7.94 2.31 -22.57
N LEU A 241 -7.35 1.73 -23.61
CA LEU A 241 -6.61 0.48 -23.51
C LEU A 241 -5.29 0.80 -22.82
N GLU A 242 -5.17 0.48 -21.54
CA GLU A 242 -3.88 0.57 -20.86
C GLU A 242 -2.95 -0.49 -21.43
N ARG A 243 -1.99 -0.10 -22.24
CA ARG A 243 -0.87 -0.94 -22.62
C ARG A 243 0.08 -1.04 -21.44
N LEU A 244 0.67 -2.21 -21.29
CA LEU A 244 1.62 -2.55 -20.22
C LEU A 244 2.87 -1.66 -20.17
N GLU A 245 3.12 -0.91 -21.21
CA GLU A 245 4.31 -0.07 -21.41
C GLU A 245 4.23 1.27 -20.64
N ASP A 246 3.02 1.66 -20.16
CA ASP A 246 2.81 2.94 -19.47
C ASP A 246 3.15 2.91 -17.97
N PHE A 247 3.45 1.73 -17.42
CA PHE A 247 3.90 1.59 -16.04
C PHE A 247 5.39 1.25 -16.05
N GLY A 248 6.23 2.29 -16.16
CA GLY A 248 7.69 2.16 -16.17
C GLY A 248 8.20 1.23 -15.07
N VAL A 249 8.62 0.04 -15.47
CA VAL A 249 9.36 -0.93 -14.66
C VAL A 249 10.83 -0.58 -14.73
#